data_e4daf301812de362c28d67511fd0e34f
#
_entry.id   e4daf301812de362c28d67511fd0e34f
#
_cell.length_a   1.000
_cell.length_b   1.000
_cell.length_c   1.000
_cell.angle_alpha   90.00
_cell.angle_beta   90.00
_cell.angle_gamma   90.00
#
_symmetry.space_group_name_H-M   'P 1'
#
loop_
_entity.id
_entity.type
_entity.pdbx_description
1 polymer ?
#
loop_
_entity_poly.entity_id
_entity_poly.type
_entity_poly.pdbx_seq_one_letter_code
_entity_poly.pdbx_strand_id
1 'polypeptide(L)'
;MSSMWRVAVIIPVLLATAPSSSAQYAVPAAPVVAPAYAAQSIATALQTWRTLRQSSDYRFADYAAFLIANPDWPDEARMRGWAEKAAQPGENAATVLAFFAAGKPRTGNGWARLADAYASSGQMAQALDAARQAWRSPDLSAADEQAIWARYGGSFTRGDNDDRVDALLFDKKADDAARFLTATSPDRQAAFAARIAMQQNASDAESRYGAVISTVTRDAGLMMDRARWLRANNFNSAAEQLAAREHQFVYKPADPERFYDMQILLAGDAAQDRNWQLAYNITSQIDDVLPAGAAVADQPIGIRDNYTTLAWLAGSVALDRMNRPASAIAMFDRYGRAGRSLQVQTKGNYLG
;
A
#
# COMPACT_ATOMS: atom_id res chain seq x y z
N MET A 1 45.90 -37.43 75.56
CA MET A 1 44.94 -38.37 74.88
C MET A 1 44.27 -37.65 73.83
N SER A 2 44.76 -37.75 72.60
CA SER A 2 44.40 -36.99 71.44
C SER A 2 43.59 -37.88 70.49
N SER A 3 42.37 -37.51 70.16
CA SER A 3 41.49 -38.18 69.22
C SER A 3 41.58 -37.44 67.90
N MET A 4 42.18 -38.07 66.88
CA MET A 4 42.23 -37.60 65.51
C MET A 4 40.93 -37.95 64.78
N TRP A 5 40.21 -36.95 64.30
CA TRP A 5 39.08 -37.12 63.38
C TRP A 5 39.59 -37.02 61.97
N ARG A 6 39.42 -38.07 61.18
CA ARG A 6 39.64 -38.10 59.74
C ARG A 6 38.38 -37.58 59.06
N VAL A 7 38.49 -36.47 58.34
CA VAL A 7 37.46 -35.97 57.46
C VAL A 7 37.62 -36.63 56.07
N ALA A 8 36.63 -37.41 55.66
CA ALA A 8 36.56 -37.98 54.34
C ALA A 8 35.92 -36.91 53.39
N VAL A 9 36.68 -36.45 52.40
CA VAL A 9 36.19 -35.58 51.34
C VAL A 9 35.56 -36.45 50.25
N ILE A 10 34.24 -36.37 50.09
CA ILE A 10 33.51 -36.98 48.98
C ILE A 10 33.45 -35.94 47.83
N ILE A 11 34.13 -36.23 46.74
CA ILE A 11 34.06 -35.45 45.52
C ILE A 11 32.87 -35.96 44.65
N PRO A 12 31.85 -35.19 44.39
CA PRO A 12 30.81 -35.63 43.43
C PRO A 12 31.34 -35.54 42.01
N VAL A 13 31.39 -36.67 41.32
CA VAL A 13 31.61 -36.73 39.86
C VAL A 13 30.34 -36.25 39.20
N LEU A 14 30.38 -35.03 38.66
CA LEU A 14 29.34 -34.52 37.74
C LEU A 14 29.52 -35.19 36.37
N LEU A 15 28.66 -36.13 36.05
CA LEU A 15 28.47 -36.60 34.68
C LEU A 15 27.79 -35.48 33.86
N ALA A 16 28.56 -34.79 33.08
CA ALA A 16 28.03 -33.85 32.08
C ALA A 16 27.40 -34.66 30.91
N THR A 17 26.08 -34.72 30.87
CA THR A 17 25.35 -35.17 29.68
C THR A 17 25.41 -34.06 28.64
N ALA A 18 26.21 -34.24 27.60
CA ALA A 18 26.19 -33.36 26.42
C ALA A 18 24.83 -33.50 25.73
N PRO A 19 24.16 -32.37 25.38
CA PRO A 19 22.98 -32.44 24.54
C PRO A 19 23.40 -32.90 23.15
N SER A 20 22.82 -34.01 22.67
CA SER A 20 22.93 -34.44 21.27
C SER A 20 22.20 -33.43 20.40
N SER A 21 22.92 -32.44 19.90
CA SER A 21 22.40 -31.57 18.86
C SER A 21 22.34 -32.40 17.57
N SER A 22 21.17 -32.94 17.27
CA SER A 22 20.86 -33.41 15.93
C SER A 22 20.82 -32.18 15.00
N ALA A 23 21.94 -31.88 14.38
CA ALA A 23 21.97 -30.95 13.24
C ALA A 23 21.09 -31.57 12.18
N GLN A 24 19.85 -31.13 12.09
CA GLN A 24 19.03 -31.32 10.90
C GLN A 24 19.73 -30.59 9.77
N TYR A 25 20.45 -31.37 8.94
CA TYR A 25 20.91 -30.86 7.65
C TYR A 25 19.69 -30.47 6.86
N ALA A 26 19.44 -29.15 6.75
CA ALA A 26 18.48 -28.63 5.80
C ALA A 26 18.92 -29.10 4.42
N VAL A 27 18.19 -30.04 3.84
CA VAL A 27 18.37 -30.41 2.44
C VAL A 27 18.16 -29.14 1.63
N PRO A 28 19.15 -28.66 0.86
CA PRO A 28 18.95 -27.49 0.04
C PRO A 28 17.78 -27.78 -0.90
N ALA A 29 16.79 -26.89 -0.90
CA ALA A 29 15.66 -26.98 -1.83
C ALA A 29 16.21 -27.12 -3.26
N ALA A 30 15.74 -28.14 -4.00
CA ALA A 30 16.13 -28.31 -5.38
C ALA A 30 15.86 -26.99 -6.15
N PRO A 31 16.77 -26.56 -7.05
CA PRO A 31 16.55 -25.34 -7.80
C PRO A 31 15.22 -25.46 -8.57
N VAL A 32 14.35 -24.50 -8.38
CA VAL A 32 13.09 -24.40 -9.12
C VAL A 32 13.46 -24.08 -10.56
N VAL A 33 13.41 -25.11 -11.42
CA VAL A 33 13.65 -24.94 -12.84
C VAL A 33 12.42 -24.25 -13.43
N ALA A 34 12.59 -23.02 -13.89
CA ALA A 34 11.54 -22.31 -14.60
C ALA A 34 11.12 -23.12 -15.84
N PRO A 35 9.82 -23.29 -16.11
CA PRO A 35 9.38 -23.97 -17.32
C PRO A 35 9.96 -23.22 -18.54
N ALA A 36 10.56 -23.95 -19.46
CA ALA A 36 11.07 -23.39 -20.71
C ALA A 36 9.86 -23.04 -21.60
N TYR A 37 9.50 -21.76 -21.62
CA TYR A 37 8.50 -21.26 -22.57
C TYR A 37 9.21 -21.07 -23.93
N ALA A 38 8.97 -22.00 -24.87
CA ALA A 38 9.54 -21.90 -26.20
C ALA A 38 9.01 -20.67 -26.94
N ALA A 39 9.92 -19.94 -27.59
CA ALA A 39 9.55 -18.82 -28.46
C ALA A 39 8.58 -19.33 -29.55
N GLN A 40 7.37 -18.77 -29.55
CA GLN A 40 6.36 -19.08 -30.56
C GLN A 40 6.65 -18.29 -31.85
N SER A 41 6.17 -18.79 -33.01
CA SER A 41 6.18 -17.96 -34.22
C SER A 41 5.29 -16.73 -33.99
N ILE A 42 5.62 -15.60 -34.61
CA ILE A 42 4.85 -14.35 -34.50
C ILE A 42 3.37 -14.59 -34.86
N ALA A 43 3.09 -15.43 -35.88
CA ALA A 43 1.73 -15.78 -36.30
C ALA A 43 0.95 -16.48 -35.17
N THR A 44 1.59 -17.46 -34.52
CA THR A 44 1.00 -18.21 -33.40
C THR A 44 0.79 -17.29 -32.20
N ALA A 45 1.80 -16.48 -31.87
CA ALA A 45 1.71 -15.51 -30.76
C ALA A 45 0.59 -14.49 -30.99
N LEU A 46 0.42 -13.97 -32.22
CA LEU A 46 -0.66 -13.05 -32.59
C LEU A 46 -2.05 -13.69 -32.42
N GLN A 47 -2.19 -14.95 -32.82
CA GLN A 47 -3.46 -15.67 -32.67
C GLN A 47 -3.79 -15.90 -31.19
N THR A 48 -2.81 -16.36 -30.39
CA THR A 48 -2.97 -16.54 -28.93
C THR A 48 -3.32 -15.24 -28.25
N TRP A 49 -2.63 -14.14 -28.57
CA TRP A 49 -2.94 -12.80 -28.04
C TRP A 49 -4.36 -12.37 -28.35
N ARG A 50 -4.81 -12.54 -29.63
CA ARG A 50 -6.18 -12.19 -30.03
C ARG A 50 -7.22 -12.99 -29.23
N THR A 51 -6.94 -14.24 -28.93
CA THR A 51 -7.81 -15.11 -28.10
C THR A 51 -7.83 -14.63 -26.66
N LEU A 52 -6.67 -14.49 -26.02
CA LEU A 52 -6.57 -14.14 -24.60
C LEU A 52 -7.12 -12.74 -24.28
N ARG A 53 -7.00 -11.78 -25.20
CA ARG A 53 -7.52 -10.43 -24.98
C ARG A 53 -9.04 -10.30 -25.05
N GLN A 54 -9.76 -11.33 -25.49
CA GLN A 54 -11.22 -11.29 -25.68
C GLN A 54 -11.98 -11.55 -24.38
N SER A 55 -11.38 -12.23 -23.41
CA SER A 55 -12.04 -12.58 -22.15
C SER A 55 -11.06 -12.52 -20.99
N SER A 56 -11.58 -12.22 -19.80
CA SER A 56 -10.86 -12.31 -18.52
C SER A 56 -10.92 -13.72 -17.88
N ASP A 57 -11.53 -14.70 -18.54
CA ASP A 57 -11.96 -15.97 -17.93
C ASP A 57 -11.01 -17.15 -18.22
N TYR A 58 -9.86 -16.87 -18.86
CA TYR A 58 -8.82 -17.89 -19.03
C TYR A 58 -8.10 -18.14 -17.70
N ARG A 59 -7.49 -19.33 -17.59
CA ARG A 59 -6.73 -19.72 -16.40
C ARG A 59 -5.46 -18.90 -16.29
N PHE A 60 -4.96 -18.76 -15.07
CA PHE A 60 -3.65 -18.12 -14.80
C PHE A 60 -2.54 -18.67 -15.71
N ALA A 61 -2.46 -20.01 -15.82
CA ALA A 61 -1.43 -20.69 -16.62
C ALA A 61 -1.45 -20.25 -18.09
N ASP A 62 -2.64 -20.03 -18.67
CA ASP A 62 -2.79 -19.65 -20.08
C ASP A 62 -2.25 -18.24 -20.33
N TYR A 63 -2.60 -17.28 -19.46
CA TYR A 63 -2.04 -15.92 -19.50
C TYR A 63 -0.53 -15.92 -19.20
N ALA A 64 -0.10 -16.64 -18.17
CA ALA A 64 1.29 -16.66 -17.73
C ALA A 64 2.20 -17.22 -18.83
N ALA A 65 1.80 -18.33 -19.47
CA ALA A 65 2.57 -18.91 -20.57
C ALA A 65 2.77 -17.92 -21.71
N PHE A 66 1.71 -17.19 -22.10
CA PHE A 66 1.80 -16.18 -23.16
C PHE A 66 2.68 -14.99 -22.75
N LEU A 67 2.43 -14.40 -21.57
CA LEU A 67 3.10 -13.18 -21.12
C LEU A 67 4.58 -13.39 -20.79
N ILE A 68 4.95 -14.57 -20.31
CA ILE A 68 6.36 -14.92 -20.07
C ILE A 68 7.11 -15.10 -21.40
N ALA A 69 6.46 -15.75 -22.39
CA ALA A 69 7.07 -15.99 -23.70
C ALA A 69 7.12 -14.74 -24.61
N ASN A 70 6.26 -13.76 -24.37
CA ASN A 70 6.06 -12.61 -25.24
C ASN A 70 5.97 -11.30 -24.40
N PRO A 71 7.09 -10.84 -23.83
CA PRO A 71 7.12 -9.57 -23.09
C PRO A 71 6.84 -8.39 -24.02
N ASP A 72 6.33 -7.31 -23.46
CA ASP A 72 6.05 -6.02 -24.15
C ASP A 72 4.98 -6.08 -25.26
N TRP A 73 4.15 -7.13 -25.27
CA TRP A 73 3.02 -7.19 -26.20
C TRP A 73 1.90 -6.20 -25.83
N PRO A 74 1.13 -5.72 -26.82
CA PRO A 74 0.00 -4.82 -26.55
C PRO A 74 -0.96 -5.40 -25.50
N ASP A 75 -1.53 -4.54 -24.68
CA ASP A 75 -2.46 -4.92 -23.58
C ASP A 75 -1.84 -5.77 -22.45
N GLU A 76 -0.51 -5.89 -22.37
CA GLU A 76 0.16 -6.69 -21.35
C GLU A 76 -0.32 -6.35 -19.92
N ALA A 77 -0.38 -5.07 -19.58
CA ALA A 77 -0.78 -4.63 -18.25
C ALA A 77 -2.20 -5.10 -17.87
N ARG A 78 -3.12 -5.11 -18.83
CA ARG A 78 -4.49 -5.59 -18.64
C ARG A 78 -4.54 -7.10 -18.47
N MET A 79 -3.84 -7.83 -19.34
CA MET A 79 -3.77 -9.31 -19.27
C MET A 79 -3.08 -9.78 -17.99
N ARG A 80 -2.06 -9.05 -17.50
CA ARG A 80 -1.45 -9.33 -16.18
C ARG A 80 -2.47 -9.19 -15.05
N GLY A 81 -3.30 -8.14 -15.05
CA GLY A 81 -4.38 -8.00 -14.08
C GLY A 81 -5.40 -9.14 -14.12
N TRP A 82 -5.75 -9.63 -15.32
CA TRP A 82 -6.62 -10.80 -15.47
C TRP A 82 -5.94 -12.10 -14.98
N ALA A 83 -4.66 -12.28 -15.29
CA ALA A 83 -3.87 -13.41 -14.80
C ALA A 83 -3.84 -13.44 -13.27
N GLU A 84 -3.54 -12.30 -12.61
CA GLU A 84 -3.53 -12.21 -11.15
C GLU A 84 -4.90 -12.54 -10.54
N LYS A 85 -5.98 -12.06 -11.16
CA LYS A 85 -7.34 -12.38 -10.73
C LYS A 85 -7.69 -13.85 -10.89
N ALA A 86 -7.21 -14.48 -11.97
CA ALA A 86 -7.47 -15.88 -12.27
C ALA A 86 -6.61 -16.87 -11.45
N ALA A 87 -5.51 -16.40 -10.86
CA ALA A 87 -4.57 -17.23 -10.12
C ALA A 87 -5.20 -17.83 -8.85
N GLN A 88 -5.13 -19.15 -8.72
CA GLN A 88 -5.74 -19.90 -7.62
C GLN A 88 -4.66 -20.44 -6.66
N PRO A 89 -5.01 -20.78 -5.40
CA PRO A 89 -4.14 -21.57 -4.54
C PRO A 89 -3.72 -22.88 -5.23
N GLY A 90 -2.41 -23.21 -5.12
CA GLY A 90 -1.87 -24.42 -5.72
C GLY A 90 -1.37 -24.27 -7.16
N GLU A 91 -1.32 -23.06 -7.71
CA GLU A 91 -0.64 -22.79 -8.98
C GLU A 91 0.82 -23.30 -8.97
N ASN A 92 1.34 -23.67 -10.13
CA ASN A 92 2.71 -24.13 -10.25
C ASN A 92 3.70 -23.03 -9.81
N ALA A 93 4.48 -23.29 -8.76
CA ALA A 93 5.38 -22.32 -8.16
C ALA A 93 6.39 -21.73 -9.15
N ALA A 94 6.96 -22.56 -10.04
CA ALA A 94 7.92 -22.11 -11.04
C ALA A 94 7.28 -21.13 -12.05
N THR A 95 6.03 -21.41 -12.45
CA THR A 95 5.26 -20.53 -13.35
C THR A 95 4.95 -19.20 -12.66
N VAL A 96 4.50 -19.23 -11.40
CA VAL A 96 4.21 -18.01 -10.63
C VAL A 96 5.46 -17.15 -10.46
N LEU A 97 6.59 -17.76 -10.07
CA LEU A 97 7.85 -17.05 -9.92
C LEU A 97 8.34 -16.44 -11.24
N ALA A 98 8.25 -17.19 -12.36
CA ALA A 98 8.63 -16.69 -13.68
C ALA A 98 7.72 -15.53 -14.13
N PHE A 99 6.42 -15.63 -13.88
CA PHE A 99 5.45 -14.59 -14.21
C PHE A 99 5.72 -13.29 -13.46
N PHE A 100 5.98 -13.35 -12.15
CA PHE A 100 6.26 -12.17 -11.34
C PHE A 100 7.71 -11.68 -11.39
N ALA A 101 8.63 -12.43 -12.03
CA ALA A 101 9.98 -11.94 -12.32
C ALA A 101 9.98 -10.72 -13.28
N ALA A 102 9.02 -10.66 -14.21
CA ALA A 102 8.86 -9.55 -15.15
C ALA A 102 8.10 -8.35 -14.58
N GLY A 103 7.46 -8.48 -13.41
CA GLY A 103 6.71 -7.37 -12.79
C GLY A 103 6.07 -7.80 -11.48
N LYS A 104 6.12 -6.92 -10.48
CA LYS A 104 5.55 -7.20 -9.15
C LYS A 104 4.03 -7.37 -9.23
N PRO A 105 3.43 -8.19 -8.32
CA PRO A 105 1.99 -8.26 -8.16
C PRO A 105 1.37 -6.88 -7.89
N ARG A 106 0.15 -6.69 -8.39
CA ARG A 106 -0.64 -5.46 -8.21
C ARG A 106 -1.83 -5.66 -7.27
N THR A 107 -2.20 -6.91 -7.00
CA THR A 107 -3.36 -7.31 -6.22
C THR A 107 -2.97 -8.11 -4.99
N GLY A 108 -3.83 -8.12 -3.96
CA GLY A 108 -3.64 -8.99 -2.81
C GLY A 108 -3.57 -10.46 -3.18
N ASN A 109 -4.40 -10.89 -4.17
CA ASN A 109 -4.37 -12.26 -4.69
C ASN A 109 -3.03 -12.60 -5.36
N GLY A 110 -2.50 -11.70 -6.21
CA GLY A 110 -1.18 -11.89 -6.83
C GLY A 110 -0.06 -12.03 -5.80
N TRP A 111 -0.06 -11.19 -4.77
CA TRP A 111 0.90 -11.27 -3.66
C TRP A 111 0.75 -12.55 -2.85
N ALA A 112 -0.49 -13.01 -2.59
CA ALA A 112 -0.74 -14.28 -1.89
C ALA A 112 -0.19 -15.46 -2.69
N ARG A 113 -0.43 -15.51 -4.00
CA ARG A 113 0.13 -16.56 -4.89
C ARG A 113 1.65 -16.50 -4.94
N LEU A 114 2.25 -15.31 -4.94
CA LEU A 114 3.71 -15.19 -4.90
C LEU A 114 4.27 -15.69 -3.57
N ALA A 115 3.60 -15.42 -2.45
CA ALA A 115 3.96 -15.96 -1.13
C ALA A 115 3.91 -17.48 -1.12
N ASP A 116 2.85 -18.09 -1.69
CA ASP A 116 2.72 -19.54 -1.81
C ASP A 116 3.85 -20.15 -2.66
N ALA A 117 4.19 -19.51 -3.77
CA ALA A 117 5.24 -19.97 -4.68
C ALA A 117 6.64 -19.92 -4.02
N TYR A 118 6.97 -18.83 -3.34
CA TYR A 118 8.22 -18.72 -2.57
C TYR A 118 8.28 -19.78 -1.47
N ALA A 119 7.20 -19.97 -0.72
CA ALA A 119 7.16 -20.95 0.34
C ALA A 119 7.32 -22.38 -0.15
N SER A 120 6.66 -22.72 -1.27
CA SER A 120 6.78 -24.05 -1.92
C SER A 120 8.19 -24.30 -2.47
N SER A 121 8.93 -23.23 -2.75
CA SER A 121 10.32 -23.27 -3.22
C SER A 121 11.35 -23.18 -2.09
N GLY A 122 10.92 -23.22 -0.82
CA GLY A 122 11.81 -23.10 0.34
C GLY A 122 12.34 -21.69 0.63
N GLN A 123 11.87 -20.68 -0.08
CA GLN A 123 12.32 -19.28 0.04
C GLN A 123 11.49 -18.54 1.09
N MET A 124 11.64 -18.94 2.38
CA MET A 124 10.74 -18.50 3.45
C MET A 124 10.80 -17.01 3.76
N ALA A 125 11.94 -16.35 3.60
CA ALA A 125 12.07 -14.91 3.82
C ALA A 125 11.27 -14.14 2.76
N GLN A 126 11.42 -14.48 1.47
CA GLN A 126 10.66 -13.88 0.39
C GLN A 126 9.15 -14.20 0.49
N ALA A 127 8.80 -15.40 0.98
CA ALA A 127 7.42 -15.78 1.23
C ALA A 127 6.77 -14.88 2.29
N LEU A 128 7.48 -14.61 3.40
CA LEU A 128 7.00 -13.69 4.44
C LEU A 128 6.85 -12.25 3.93
N ASP A 129 7.81 -11.77 3.14
CA ASP A 129 7.74 -10.42 2.57
C ASP A 129 6.56 -10.30 1.57
N ALA A 130 6.34 -11.29 0.72
CA ALA A 130 5.18 -11.34 -0.17
C ALA A 130 3.86 -11.44 0.61
N ALA A 131 3.84 -12.22 1.70
CA ALA A 131 2.68 -12.32 2.59
C ALA A 131 2.34 -11.00 3.27
N ARG A 132 3.34 -10.20 3.68
CA ARG A 132 3.13 -8.84 4.19
C ARG A 132 2.52 -7.92 3.14
N GLN A 133 2.95 -8.00 1.88
CA GLN A 133 2.35 -7.22 0.81
C GLN A 133 0.90 -7.65 0.55
N ALA A 134 0.61 -8.96 0.54
CA ALA A 134 -0.75 -9.46 0.47
C ALA A 134 -1.60 -8.94 1.64
N TRP A 135 -1.07 -8.99 2.86
CA TRP A 135 -1.73 -8.51 4.08
C TRP A 135 -2.12 -7.04 4.01
N ARG A 136 -1.25 -6.19 3.48
CA ARG A 136 -1.49 -4.74 3.30
C ARG A 136 -2.49 -4.43 2.18
N SER A 137 -2.79 -5.37 1.30
CA SER A 137 -3.67 -5.14 0.16
C SER A 137 -5.14 -5.18 0.58
N PRO A 138 -5.92 -4.12 0.37
CA PRO A 138 -7.31 -4.08 0.82
C PRO A 138 -8.23 -4.99 0.02
N ASP A 139 -7.79 -5.45 -1.17
CA ASP A 139 -8.52 -6.36 -2.07
C ASP A 139 -8.23 -7.84 -1.82
N LEU A 140 -7.47 -8.18 -0.75
CA LEU A 140 -7.23 -9.56 -0.37
C LEU A 140 -8.54 -10.28 -0.07
N SER A 141 -8.76 -11.44 -0.71
CA SER A 141 -9.97 -12.23 -0.49
C SER A 141 -10.05 -12.76 0.94
N ALA A 142 -11.25 -12.99 1.45
CA ALA A 142 -11.43 -13.54 2.80
C ALA A 142 -10.74 -14.91 2.98
N ALA A 143 -10.73 -15.74 1.93
CA ALA A 143 -10.04 -17.03 1.95
C ALA A 143 -8.51 -16.86 2.03
N ASP A 144 -7.95 -15.95 1.24
CA ASP A 144 -6.52 -15.66 1.28
C ASP A 144 -6.11 -14.94 2.57
N GLU A 145 -6.96 -14.04 3.09
CA GLU A 145 -6.75 -13.39 4.39
C GLU A 145 -6.60 -14.45 5.48
N GLN A 146 -7.52 -15.42 5.52
CA GLN A 146 -7.48 -16.50 6.49
C GLN A 146 -6.22 -17.37 6.32
N ALA A 147 -5.86 -17.74 5.08
CA ALA A 147 -4.68 -18.56 4.80
C ALA A 147 -3.38 -17.83 5.17
N ILE A 148 -3.23 -16.56 4.80
CA ILE A 148 -2.08 -15.71 5.13
C ILE A 148 -1.96 -15.53 6.65
N TRP A 149 -3.07 -15.24 7.32
CA TRP A 149 -3.07 -15.10 8.78
C TRP A 149 -2.68 -16.40 9.50
N ALA A 150 -3.27 -17.53 9.08
CA ALA A 150 -2.96 -18.83 9.69
C ALA A 150 -1.48 -19.22 9.55
N ARG A 151 -0.86 -18.86 8.43
CA ARG A 151 0.53 -19.23 8.15
C ARG A 151 1.56 -18.23 8.65
N TYR A 152 1.29 -16.93 8.53
CA TYR A 152 2.26 -15.87 8.75
C TYR A 152 1.89 -14.91 9.89
N GLY A 153 0.65 -14.96 10.42
CA GLY A 153 0.16 -14.03 11.43
C GLY A 153 1.04 -13.93 12.68
N GLY A 154 1.65 -15.05 13.12
CA GLY A 154 2.61 -15.06 14.22
C GLY A 154 3.94 -14.34 13.95
N SER A 155 4.22 -14.03 12.67
CA SER A 155 5.41 -13.30 12.23
C SER A 155 5.11 -11.84 11.86
N PHE A 156 3.84 -11.43 11.89
CA PHE A 156 3.45 -10.05 11.64
C PHE A 156 3.69 -9.18 12.86
N THR A 157 4.21 -8.01 12.62
CA THR A 157 4.40 -6.97 13.64
C THR A 157 3.11 -6.17 13.83
N ARG A 158 3.06 -5.36 14.89
CA ARG A 158 1.98 -4.39 15.07
C ARG A 158 1.92 -3.39 13.92
N GLY A 159 3.07 -2.98 13.36
CA GLY A 159 3.14 -2.12 12.18
C GLY A 159 2.52 -2.77 10.93
N ASP A 160 2.71 -4.09 10.73
CA ASP A 160 2.04 -4.80 9.62
C ASP A 160 0.51 -4.77 9.77
N ASN A 161 0.00 -4.81 11.01
CA ASN A 161 -1.43 -4.68 11.30
C ASN A 161 -1.91 -3.23 11.19
N ASP A 162 -1.08 -2.24 11.53
CA ASP A 162 -1.37 -0.83 11.29
C ASP A 162 -1.58 -0.57 9.80
N ASP A 163 -0.67 -1.06 8.97
CA ASP A 163 -0.75 -0.95 7.51
C ASP A 163 -2.00 -1.65 6.96
N ARG A 164 -2.38 -2.83 7.51
CA ARG A 164 -3.61 -3.54 7.14
C ARG A 164 -4.85 -2.72 7.45
N VAL A 165 -4.98 -2.25 8.69
CA VAL A 165 -6.13 -1.46 9.15
C VAL A 165 -6.22 -0.16 8.36
N ASP A 166 -5.10 0.51 8.13
CA ASP A 166 -5.07 1.74 7.35
C ASP A 166 -5.54 1.53 5.91
N ALA A 167 -5.03 0.49 5.23
CA ALA A 167 -5.43 0.15 3.86
C ALA A 167 -6.93 -0.19 3.76
N LEU A 168 -7.46 -0.98 4.71
CA LEU A 168 -8.88 -1.30 4.77
C LEU A 168 -9.75 -0.05 4.97
N LEU A 169 -9.32 0.88 5.84
CA LEU A 169 -10.03 2.14 6.05
C LEU A 169 -9.96 3.08 4.83
N PHE A 170 -8.84 3.11 4.13
CA PHE A 170 -8.78 3.84 2.85
C PHE A 170 -9.73 3.26 1.81
N ASP A 171 -9.96 1.93 1.83
CA ASP A 171 -10.92 1.24 0.96
C ASP A 171 -12.36 1.22 1.52
N LYS A 172 -12.65 1.97 2.59
CA LYS A 172 -13.97 2.08 3.24
C LYS A 172 -14.52 0.74 3.79
N LYS A 173 -13.62 -0.14 4.22
CA LYS A 173 -13.92 -1.45 4.82
C LYS A 173 -13.81 -1.41 6.34
N ALA A 174 -14.59 -0.53 6.98
CA ALA A 174 -14.52 -0.29 8.42
C ALA A 174 -14.80 -1.55 9.26
N ASP A 175 -15.73 -2.39 8.83
CA ASP A 175 -16.09 -3.63 9.55
C ASP A 175 -14.93 -4.64 9.49
N ASP A 176 -14.26 -4.74 8.35
CA ASP A 176 -13.06 -5.57 8.22
C ASP A 176 -11.90 -5.01 9.05
N ALA A 177 -11.69 -3.70 9.03
CA ALA A 177 -10.67 -3.01 9.82
C ALA A 177 -10.86 -3.23 11.33
N ALA A 178 -12.11 -3.19 11.81
CA ALA A 178 -12.42 -3.37 13.23
C ALA A 178 -11.96 -4.71 13.79
N ARG A 179 -11.91 -5.77 12.96
CA ARG A 179 -11.45 -7.10 13.39
C ARG A 179 -9.98 -7.12 13.84
N PHE A 180 -9.17 -6.22 13.30
CA PHE A 180 -7.73 -6.15 13.56
C PHE A 180 -7.31 -5.03 14.50
N LEU A 181 -8.24 -4.21 14.99
CA LEU A 181 -7.95 -3.03 15.81
C LEU A 181 -7.06 -3.33 17.01
N THR A 182 -7.34 -4.41 17.74
CA THR A 182 -6.56 -4.79 18.95
C THR A 182 -5.15 -5.30 18.64
N ALA A 183 -4.90 -5.70 17.38
CA ALA A 183 -3.59 -6.17 16.94
C ALA A 183 -2.69 -5.02 16.46
N THR A 184 -3.21 -3.79 16.33
CA THR A 184 -2.46 -2.60 15.93
C THR A 184 -1.57 -2.04 17.05
N SER A 185 -0.74 -1.08 16.71
CA SER A 185 0.11 -0.36 17.66
C SER A 185 -0.76 0.43 18.65
N PRO A 186 -0.49 0.40 19.97
CA PRO A 186 -1.34 1.03 20.99
C PRO A 186 -1.55 2.53 20.78
N ASP A 187 -0.54 3.23 20.27
CA ASP A 187 -0.59 4.66 19.97
C ASP A 187 -1.46 5.00 18.74
N ARG A 188 -1.73 4.01 17.86
CA ARG A 188 -2.60 4.15 16.69
C ARG A 188 -4.06 3.76 16.97
N GLN A 189 -4.33 2.94 17.98
CA GLN A 189 -5.65 2.35 18.20
C GLN A 189 -6.76 3.40 18.34
N ALA A 190 -6.52 4.48 19.06
CA ALA A 190 -7.52 5.53 19.24
C ALA A 190 -7.87 6.23 17.92
N ALA A 191 -6.87 6.51 17.08
CA ALA A 191 -7.10 7.11 15.75
C ALA A 191 -7.84 6.15 14.82
N PHE A 192 -7.46 4.88 14.78
CA PHE A 192 -8.19 3.87 13.99
C PHE A 192 -9.62 3.66 14.49
N ALA A 193 -9.85 3.62 15.81
CA ALA A 193 -11.19 3.52 16.38
C ALA A 193 -12.08 4.72 16.00
N ALA A 194 -11.53 5.94 15.98
CA ALA A 194 -12.24 7.12 15.53
C ALA A 194 -12.59 7.05 14.02
N ARG A 195 -11.66 6.60 13.19
CA ARG A 195 -11.87 6.40 11.74
C ARG A 195 -12.97 5.36 11.48
N ILE A 196 -12.92 4.21 12.17
CA ILE A 196 -13.95 3.16 12.08
C ILE A 196 -15.32 3.73 12.44
N ALA A 197 -15.42 4.43 13.58
CA ALA A 197 -16.68 5.01 14.05
C ALA A 197 -17.25 6.05 13.05
N MET A 198 -16.40 6.89 12.46
CA MET A 198 -16.82 7.85 11.44
C MET A 198 -17.32 7.16 10.16
N GLN A 199 -16.63 6.12 9.69
CA GLN A 199 -17.06 5.38 8.49
C GLN A 199 -18.36 4.60 8.70
N GLN A 200 -18.58 4.08 9.91
CA GLN A 200 -19.82 3.41 10.32
C GLN A 200 -20.95 4.37 10.69
N ASN A 201 -20.67 5.68 10.71
CA ASN A 201 -21.58 6.72 11.23
C ASN A 201 -22.12 6.39 12.63
N ALA A 202 -21.24 5.87 13.50
CA ALA A 202 -21.58 5.49 14.86
C ALA A 202 -21.93 6.73 15.71
N SER A 203 -22.81 6.56 16.68
CA SER A 203 -23.29 7.66 17.55
C SER A 203 -22.18 8.30 18.40
N ASP A 204 -21.08 7.57 18.64
CA ASP A 204 -19.92 8.04 19.39
C ASP A 204 -18.74 8.55 18.49
N ALA A 205 -18.96 8.64 17.18
CA ALA A 205 -17.93 9.06 16.21
C ALA A 205 -17.31 10.43 16.56
N GLU A 206 -18.15 11.41 16.94
CA GLU A 206 -17.70 12.75 17.33
C GLU A 206 -16.86 12.72 18.60
N SER A 207 -17.28 11.96 19.61
CA SER A 207 -16.55 11.81 20.86
C SER A 207 -15.19 11.12 20.65
N ARG A 208 -15.14 10.05 19.84
CA ARG A 208 -13.88 9.36 19.50
C ARG A 208 -12.94 10.28 18.72
N TYR A 209 -13.46 11.03 17.76
CA TYR A 209 -12.64 12.02 17.05
C TYR A 209 -12.10 13.09 17.98
N GLY A 210 -12.94 13.60 18.91
CA GLY A 210 -12.51 14.59 19.91
C GLY A 210 -11.31 14.15 20.74
N ALA A 211 -11.23 12.86 21.07
CA ALA A 211 -10.11 12.29 21.84
C ALA A 211 -8.77 12.30 21.05
N VAL A 212 -8.81 12.36 19.72
CA VAL A 212 -7.62 12.30 18.84
C VAL A 212 -7.44 13.55 17.96
N ILE A 213 -8.21 14.59 18.18
CA ILE A 213 -8.23 15.80 17.35
C ILE A 213 -6.84 16.45 17.18
N SER A 214 -5.98 16.35 18.18
CA SER A 214 -4.61 16.88 18.14
C SER A 214 -3.69 16.17 17.15
N THR A 215 -4.07 14.97 16.70
CA THR A 215 -3.26 14.16 15.77
C THR A 215 -3.68 14.31 14.32
N VAL A 216 -4.81 14.98 14.04
CA VAL A 216 -5.42 15.04 12.70
C VAL A 216 -4.51 15.63 11.63
N THR A 217 -3.66 16.61 11.97
CA THR A 217 -2.70 17.21 11.03
C THR A 217 -1.42 16.40 10.86
N ARG A 218 -1.32 15.26 11.54
CA ARG A 218 -0.19 14.33 11.46
C ARG A 218 -0.59 12.95 10.90
N ASP A 219 -1.88 12.71 10.73
CA ASP A 219 -2.46 11.45 10.25
C ASP A 219 -3.40 11.72 9.07
N ALA A 220 -2.92 11.39 7.87
CA ALA A 220 -3.66 11.64 6.63
C ALA A 220 -4.97 10.85 6.55
N GLY A 221 -4.98 9.62 7.05
CA GLY A 221 -6.18 8.78 7.08
C GLY A 221 -7.25 9.34 8.00
N LEU A 222 -6.84 9.83 9.20
CA LEU A 222 -7.76 10.46 10.14
C LEU A 222 -8.33 11.77 9.56
N MET A 223 -7.49 12.59 8.92
CA MET A 223 -7.95 13.82 8.25
C MET A 223 -8.96 13.51 7.15
N MET A 224 -8.66 12.54 6.31
CA MET A 224 -9.53 12.16 5.20
C MET A 224 -10.88 11.60 5.66
N ASP A 225 -10.89 10.70 6.65
CA ASP A 225 -12.13 10.13 7.17
C ASP A 225 -12.96 11.17 7.92
N ARG A 226 -12.31 12.10 8.64
CA ARG A 226 -13.01 13.23 9.24
C ARG A 226 -13.64 14.16 8.20
N ALA A 227 -12.92 14.49 7.15
CA ALA A 227 -13.44 15.34 6.07
C ALA A 227 -14.65 14.66 5.38
N ARG A 228 -14.55 13.36 5.11
CA ARG A 228 -15.68 12.58 4.54
C ARG A 228 -16.90 12.56 5.45
N TRP A 229 -16.67 12.33 6.75
CA TRP A 229 -17.74 12.31 7.73
C TRP A 229 -18.44 13.67 7.86
N LEU A 230 -17.67 14.77 7.88
CA LEU A 230 -18.22 16.13 7.91
C LEU A 230 -19.10 16.39 6.69
N ARG A 231 -18.64 16.02 5.49
CA ARG A 231 -19.43 16.16 4.26
C ARG A 231 -20.71 15.33 4.28
N ALA A 232 -20.61 14.09 4.71
CA ALA A 232 -21.76 13.18 4.82
C ALA A 232 -22.83 13.70 5.78
N ASN A 233 -22.43 14.52 6.77
CA ASN A 233 -23.33 15.16 7.74
C ASN A 233 -23.63 16.65 7.40
N ASN A 234 -23.40 17.08 6.15
CA ASN A 234 -23.66 18.44 5.64
C ASN A 234 -22.81 19.56 6.27
N PHE A 235 -21.69 19.25 6.91
CA PHE A 235 -20.73 20.20 7.44
C PHE A 235 -19.62 20.53 6.41
N ASN A 236 -19.99 20.89 5.18
CA ASN A 236 -19.06 21.06 4.06
C ASN A 236 -17.96 22.08 4.37
N SER A 237 -18.33 23.28 4.86
CA SER A 237 -17.34 24.32 5.20
C SER A 237 -16.36 23.87 6.29
N ALA A 238 -16.80 23.03 7.26
CA ALA A 238 -15.89 22.49 8.26
C ALA A 238 -14.91 21.45 7.65
N ALA A 239 -15.34 20.69 6.65
CA ALA A 239 -14.47 19.75 5.93
C ALA A 239 -13.38 20.51 5.14
N GLU A 240 -13.75 21.58 4.44
CA GLU A 240 -12.81 22.44 3.72
C GLU A 240 -11.81 23.11 4.67
N GLN A 241 -12.30 23.69 5.80
CA GLN A 241 -11.44 24.29 6.80
C GLN A 241 -10.47 23.27 7.43
N LEU A 242 -10.91 22.02 7.61
CA LEU A 242 -10.04 20.95 8.10
C LEU A 242 -8.93 20.63 7.10
N ALA A 243 -9.25 20.46 5.84
CA ALA A 243 -8.30 20.14 4.78
C ALA A 243 -7.32 21.29 4.48
N ALA A 244 -7.72 22.53 4.79
CA ALA A 244 -6.88 23.72 4.63
C ALA A 244 -5.91 23.96 5.79
N ARG A 245 -6.01 23.20 6.89
CA ARG A 245 -5.06 23.32 8.01
C ARG A 245 -3.67 22.94 7.56
N GLU A 246 -2.69 23.68 8.07
CA GLU A 246 -1.30 23.26 7.89
C GLU A 246 -1.07 21.90 8.51
N HIS A 247 -0.50 20.99 7.74
CA HIS A 247 -0.26 19.61 8.14
C HIS A 247 1.14 19.14 7.77
N GLN A 248 1.63 18.18 8.55
CA GLN A 248 2.87 17.46 8.30
C GLN A 248 2.65 16.00 8.68
N PHE A 249 2.25 15.21 7.70
CA PHE A 249 1.86 13.83 7.95
C PHE A 249 3.04 12.96 8.36
N VAL A 250 2.97 12.43 9.57
CA VAL A 250 3.82 11.33 10.06
C VAL A 250 3.27 10.01 9.52
N TYR A 251 1.95 9.85 9.59
CA TYR A 251 1.24 8.71 9.03
C TYR A 251 0.71 9.12 7.66
N LYS A 252 1.43 8.65 6.62
CA LYS A 252 1.11 8.95 5.22
C LYS A 252 -0.17 8.22 4.82
N PRO A 253 -0.89 8.70 3.79
CA PRO A 253 -2.06 7.96 3.31
C PRO A 253 -1.64 6.61 2.71
N ALA A 254 -2.36 5.54 3.05
CA ALA A 254 -2.18 4.24 2.42
C ALA A 254 -2.52 4.27 0.92
N ASP A 255 -3.39 5.20 0.52
CA ASP A 255 -3.75 5.47 -0.87
C ASP A 255 -3.60 6.97 -1.17
N PRO A 256 -2.44 7.41 -1.67
CA PRO A 256 -2.19 8.82 -2.02
C PRO A 256 -3.13 9.35 -3.09
N GLU A 257 -3.54 8.53 -4.06
CA GLU A 257 -4.44 8.95 -5.14
C GLU A 257 -5.79 9.37 -4.58
N ARG A 258 -6.41 8.53 -3.73
CA ARG A 258 -7.67 8.84 -3.06
C ARG A 258 -7.58 10.03 -2.10
N PHE A 259 -6.43 10.24 -1.48
CA PHE A 259 -6.22 11.40 -0.64
C PHE A 259 -6.22 12.69 -1.47
N TYR A 260 -5.50 12.72 -2.57
CA TYR A 260 -5.50 13.86 -3.50
C TYR A 260 -6.89 14.10 -4.13
N ASP A 261 -7.64 13.05 -4.48
CA ASP A 261 -9.03 13.18 -4.96
C ASP A 261 -9.89 13.96 -3.96
N MET A 262 -9.74 13.68 -2.66
CA MET A 262 -10.46 14.40 -1.61
C MET A 262 -10.02 15.88 -1.56
N GLN A 263 -8.74 16.16 -1.68
CA GLN A 263 -8.24 17.54 -1.71
C GLN A 263 -8.76 18.30 -2.94
N ILE A 264 -8.76 17.67 -4.11
CA ILE A 264 -9.30 18.25 -5.35
C ILE A 264 -10.79 18.60 -5.16
N LEU A 265 -11.57 17.68 -4.60
CA LEU A 265 -12.98 17.87 -4.35
C LEU A 265 -13.24 19.06 -3.41
N LEU A 266 -12.57 19.09 -2.25
CA LEU A 266 -12.75 20.15 -1.25
C LEU A 266 -12.25 21.50 -1.74
N ALA A 267 -11.16 21.53 -2.51
CA ALA A 267 -10.66 22.76 -3.10
C ALA A 267 -11.60 23.28 -4.19
N GLY A 268 -12.22 22.38 -4.94
CA GLY A 268 -13.25 22.72 -5.93
C GLY A 268 -14.47 23.37 -5.29
N ASP A 269 -14.96 22.82 -4.19
CA ASP A 269 -16.09 23.38 -3.43
C ASP A 269 -15.73 24.78 -2.89
N ALA A 270 -14.57 24.93 -2.25
CA ALA A 270 -14.10 26.23 -1.76
C ALA A 270 -13.95 27.27 -2.89
N ALA A 271 -13.48 26.86 -4.07
CA ALA A 271 -13.35 27.74 -5.24
C ALA A 271 -14.72 28.14 -5.81
N GLN A 272 -15.72 27.27 -5.81
CA GLN A 272 -17.10 27.60 -6.21
C GLN A 272 -17.70 28.65 -5.30
N ASP A 273 -17.41 28.58 -4.00
CA ASP A 273 -17.82 29.57 -3.00
C ASP A 273 -16.94 30.84 -3.02
N ARG A 274 -16.02 30.93 -3.99
CA ARG A 274 -15.05 32.04 -4.14
C ARG A 274 -14.14 32.23 -2.91
N ASN A 275 -13.98 31.21 -2.10
CA ASN A 275 -13.05 31.21 -0.96
C ASN A 275 -11.64 30.83 -1.44
N TRP A 276 -11.01 31.77 -2.18
CA TRP A 276 -9.73 31.53 -2.86
C TRP A 276 -8.59 31.19 -1.90
N GLN A 277 -8.58 31.81 -0.70
CA GLN A 277 -7.57 31.50 0.31
C GLN A 277 -7.69 30.03 0.77
N LEU A 278 -8.92 29.56 1.00
CA LEU A 278 -9.18 28.20 1.44
C LEU A 278 -8.80 27.20 0.34
N ALA A 279 -9.22 27.46 -0.91
CA ALA A 279 -8.86 26.64 -2.06
C ALA A 279 -7.33 26.54 -2.23
N TYR A 280 -6.61 27.66 -2.10
CA TYR A 280 -5.16 27.68 -2.15
C TYR A 280 -4.53 26.86 -1.02
N ASN A 281 -4.99 27.06 0.22
CA ASN A 281 -4.45 26.34 1.38
C ASN A 281 -4.62 24.82 1.25
N ILE A 282 -5.74 24.35 0.72
CA ILE A 282 -5.97 22.91 0.47
C ILE A 282 -5.01 22.39 -0.59
N THR A 283 -4.84 23.13 -1.70
CA THR A 283 -4.12 22.65 -2.88
C THR A 283 -2.61 22.84 -2.83
N SER A 284 -2.09 23.68 -1.95
CA SER A 284 -0.66 23.97 -1.85
C SER A 284 0.12 22.99 -0.95
N GLN A 285 -0.57 22.19 -0.15
CA GLN A 285 0.01 21.26 0.82
C GLN A 285 0.00 19.82 0.26
N ILE A 286 0.80 19.57 -0.75
CA ILE A 286 0.78 18.29 -1.51
C ILE A 286 2.04 17.44 -1.35
N ASP A 287 3.13 18.02 -0.83
CA ASP A 287 4.44 17.36 -0.85
C ASP A 287 4.59 16.29 0.24
N ASP A 288 3.88 16.42 1.36
CA ASP A 288 4.00 15.53 2.51
C ASP A 288 3.10 14.28 2.44
N VAL A 289 2.34 14.13 1.36
CA VAL A 289 1.48 12.96 1.09
C VAL A 289 2.31 11.73 0.70
N LEU A 290 3.40 11.94 -0.02
CA LEU A 290 4.30 10.88 -0.44
C LEU A 290 5.43 10.65 0.59
N PRO A 291 6.08 9.47 0.57
CA PRO A 291 7.25 9.24 1.38
C PRO A 291 8.37 10.25 1.09
N ALA A 292 9.16 10.58 2.11
CA ALA A 292 10.29 11.50 1.94
C ALA A 292 11.25 11.00 0.87
N GLY A 293 11.63 11.87 -0.06
CA GLY A 293 12.52 11.55 -1.18
C GLY A 293 11.86 10.85 -2.36
N ALA A 294 10.57 10.52 -2.29
CA ALA A 294 9.86 9.96 -3.43
C ALA A 294 9.66 11.01 -4.52
N ALA A 295 10.18 10.75 -5.72
CA ALA A 295 9.94 11.62 -6.86
C ALA A 295 8.52 11.42 -7.40
N VAL A 296 7.75 12.50 -7.51
CA VAL A 296 6.38 12.46 -8.04
C VAL A 296 6.36 11.93 -9.47
N ALA A 297 7.34 12.32 -10.29
CA ALA A 297 7.45 11.85 -11.67
C ALA A 297 7.54 10.33 -11.81
N ASP A 298 7.97 9.61 -10.77
CA ASP A 298 8.09 8.15 -10.77
C ASP A 298 6.86 7.43 -10.22
N GLN A 299 5.88 8.18 -9.70
CA GLN A 299 4.65 7.59 -9.18
C GLN A 299 3.72 7.10 -10.31
N PRO A 300 2.74 6.22 -9.99
CA PRO A 300 1.67 5.85 -10.89
C PRO A 300 0.95 7.07 -11.49
N ILE A 301 0.36 6.88 -12.68
CA ILE A 301 -0.24 7.98 -13.44
C ILE A 301 -1.32 8.72 -12.65
N GLY A 302 -2.20 8.03 -11.92
CA GLY A 302 -3.27 8.67 -11.15
C GLY A 302 -2.73 9.59 -10.05
N ILE A 303 -1.70 9.15 -9.32
CA ILE A 303 -1.03 9.99 -8.30
C ILE A 303 -0.40 11.23 -8.94
N ARG A 304 0.31 11.07 -10.08
CA ARG A 304 0.94 12.20 -10.79
C ARG A 304 -0.07 13.20 -11.32
N ASP A 305 -1.15 12.70 -11.92
CA ASP A 305 -2.20 13.55 -12.51
C ASP A 305 -2.93 14.35 -11.42
N ASN A 306 -3.24 13.73 -10.29
CA ASN A 306 -3.84 14.41 -9.15
C ASN A 306 -2.89 15.45 -8.53
N TYR A 307 -1.62 15.10 -8.33
CA TYR A 307 -0.61 16.05 -7.84
C TYR A 307 -0.47 17.24 -8.78
N THR A 308 -0.36 17.01 -10.09
CA THR A 308 -0.25 18.11 -11.07
C THR A 308 -1.51 18.95 -11.14
N THR A 309 -2.69 18.34 -11.00
CA THR A 309 -3.97 19.06 -10.91
C THR A 309 -3.99 20.01 -9.71
N LEU A 310 -3.60 19.53 -8.53
CA LEU A 310 -3.54 20.34 -7.31
C LEU A 310 -2.49 21.46 -7.42
N ALA A 311 -1.29 21.15 -7.91
CA ALA A 311 -0.24 22.15 -8.12
C ALA A 311 -0.68 23.24 -9.12
N TRP A 312 -1.31 22.84 -10.22
CA TRP A 312 -1.85 23.78 -11.22
C TRP A 312 -2.95 24.67 -10.63
N LEU A 313 -3.90 24.08 -9.90
CA LEU A 313 -5.00 24.82 -9.26
C LEU A 313 -4.45 25.84 -8.25
N ALA A 314 -3.51 25.42 -7.39
CA ALA A 314 -2.85 26.30 -6.43
C ALA A 314 -2.13 27.47 -7.12
N GLY A 315 -1.37 27.19 -8.18
CA GLY A 315 -0.67 28.21 -8.95
C GLY A 315 -1.63 29.23 -9.59
N SER A 316 -2.68 28.71 -10.24
CA SER A 316 -3.70 29.57 -10.88
C SER A 316 -4.47 30.42 -9.87
N VAL A 317 -4.88 29.85 -8.75
CA VAL A 317 -5.56 30.61 -7.68
C VAL A 317 -4.63 31.69 -7.09
N ALA A 318 -3.37 31.34 -6.83
CA ALA A 318 -2.38 32.30 -6.30
C ALA A 318 -2.16 33.47 -7.26
N LEU A 319 -2.03 33.21 -8.57
CA LEU A 319 -1.77 34.21 -9.58
C LEU A 319 -3.01 35.06 -9.87
N ASP A 320 -4.12 34.41 -10.28
CA ASP A 320 -5.27 35.07 -10.88
C ASP A 320 -6.24 35.66 -9.86
N ARG A 321 -6.30 35.09 -8.65
CA ARG A 321 -7.30 35.44 -7.64
C ARG A 321 -6.71 36.12 -6.41
N MET A 322 -5.45 35.80 -6.07
CA MET A 322 -4.84 36.30 -4.84
C MET A 322 -3.72 37.32 -5.09
N ASN A 323 -3.31 37.53 -6.35
CA ASN A 323 -2.19 38.39 -6.73
C ASN A 323 -0.91 38.05 -5.94
N ARG A 324 -0.58 36.73 -5.88
CA ARG A 324 0.60 36.19 -5.16
C ARG A 324 1.56 35.51 -6.14
N PRO A 325 2.30 36.26 -6.98
CA PRO A 325 3.12 35.67 -8.04
C PRO A 325 4.21 34.72 -7.50
N ALA A 326 4.84 35.04 -6.40
CA ALA A 326 5.86 34.16 -5.81
C ALA A 326 5.30 32.79 -5.39
N SER A 327 4.09 32.75 -4.84
CA SER A 327 3.41 31.50 -4.49
C SER A 327 3.00 30.73 -5.76
N ALA A 328 2.56 31.44 -6.80
CA ALA A 328 2.21 30.84 -8.07
C ALA A 328 3.41 30.16 -8.74
N ILE A 329 4.55 30.86 -8.79
CA ILE A 329 5.82 30.35 -9.33
C ILE A 329 6.20 29.03 -8.63
N ALA A 330 6.16 28.99 -7.29
CA ALA A 330 6.49 27.80 -6.52
C ALA A 330 5.59 26.60 -6.85
N MET A 331 4.32 26.83 -7.16
CA MET A 331 3.38 25.77 -7.51
C MET A 331 3.51 25.31 -8.98
N PHE A 332 3.76 26.24 -9.90
CA PHE A 332 4.01 25.89 -11.31
C PHE A 332 5.35 25.15 -11.49
N ASP A 333 6.36 25.45 -10.69
CA ASP A 333 7.61 24.68 -10.66
C ASP A 333 7.34 23.23 -10.19
N ARG A 334 6.53 23.01 -9.14
CA ARG A 334 6.08 21.66 -8.74
C ARG A 334 5.34 20.94 -9.84
N TYR A 335 4.41 21.63 -10.50
CA TYR A 335 3.69 21.10 -11.66
C TYR A 335 4.66 20.62 -12.76
N GLY A 336 5.64 21.47 -13.14
CA GLY A 336 6.61 21.15 -14.19
C GLY A 336 7.49 19.94 -13.83
N ARG A 337 7.98 19.87 -12.58
CA ARG A 337 8.82 18.76 -12.11
C ARG A 337 8.10 17.42 -12.01
N ALA A 338 6.80 17.43 -11.73
CA ALA A 338 6.00 16.23 -11.62
C ALA A 338 5.62 15.62 -12.99
N GLY A 339 5.64 16.44 -14.06
CA GLY A 339 5.25 16.03 -15.39
C GLY A 339 6.31 15.22 -16.13
N ARG A 340 5.89 14.17 -16.84
CA ARG A 340 6.78 13.40 -17.75
C ARG A 340 6.69 13.87 -19.20
N SER A 341 5.62 14.51 -19.60
CA SER A 341 5.48 15.01 -20.97
C SER A 341 6.23 16.35 -21.13
N LEU A 342 6.83 16.54 -22.31
CA LEU A 342 7.47 17.81 -22.66
C LEU A 342 6.49 18.98 -22.54
N GLN A 343 5.23 18.78 -22.89
CA GLN A 343 4.18 19.78 -22.78
C GLN A 343 3.99 20.28 -21.36
N VAL A 344 3.90 19.36 -20.37
CA VAL A 344 3.73 19.69 -18.94
C VAL A 344 4.97 20.41 -18.43
N GLN A 345 6.15 19.90 -18.73
CA GLN A 345 7.43 20.51 -18.33
C GLN A 345 7.61 21.92 -18.91
N THR A 346 7.34 22.10 -20.20
CA THR A 346 7.44 23.41 -20.86
C THR A 346 6.44 24.40 -20.27
N LYS A 347 5.19 23.96 -20.03
CA LYS A 347 4.16 24.81 -19.44
C LYS A 347 4.50 25.23 -18.01
N GLY A 348 5.02 24.30 -17.19
CA GLY A 348 5.51 24.61 -15.85
C GLY A 348 6.64 25.62 -15.87
N ASN A 349 7.65 25.40 -16.70
CA ASN A 349 8.82 26.29 -16.82
C ASN A 349 8.50 27.67 -17.39
N TYR A 350 7.44 27.79 -18.20
CA TYR A 350 7.02 29.10 -18.75
C TYR A 350 6.30 29.98 -17.72
N LEU A 351 5.58 29.33 -16.77
CA LEU A 351 4.77 30.04 -15.77
C LEU A 351 5.49 30.16 -14.42
N GLY A 352 6.48 29.32 -14.14
CA GLY A 352 7.35 29.36 -12.95
C GLY A 352 8.64 30.12 -13.25
#